data_4f67a20de39fe1e7733727ab0d2027a2
#
_entry.id   4f67a20de39fe1e7733727ab0d2027a2
#
_cell.length_a   1.000
_cell.length_b   1.000
_cell.length_c   1.000
_cell.angle_alpha   90.00
_cell.angle_beta   90.00
_cell.angle_gamma   90.00
#
_symmetry.space_group_name_H-M   'P 1'
#
loop_
_entity.id
_entity.type
_entity.pdbx_description
1 polymer ?
#
loop_
_entity_poly.entity_id
_entity_poly.type
_entity_poly.pdbx_seq_one_letter_code
_entity_poly.pdbx_strand_id
1 'polypeptide(L)'
;MKYHSDLDPYRLFQHFIAEMMQADLPPDASIDQVNAALPPSLSILYSAFRRSEPQQTPAATFSSFLARLKELDALSPDADDLLHAPKLFGWALARHPTSLCSAIGYGTGHPDFRFGSPIVTSVVCRIDHDRRWVRTWNRFYQLEEYEAATLEKLKAAGMLKSDVTLGTLSDASGSL
;
A
#
# COMPACT_ATOMS: atom_id res chain seq x y z
N MET A 1 -8.20 20.82 6.45
CA MET A 1 -7.72 19.43 6.25
C MET A 1 -6.20 19.50 6.11
N LYS A 2 -5.42 19.14 7.14
CA LYS A 2 -3.95 19.11 7.04
C LYS A 2 -3.58 17.88 6.20
N TYR A 3 -3.02 18.09 5.03
CA TYR A 3 -2.47 17.01 4.22
C TYR A 3 -1.27 16.42 4.94
N HIS A 4 -1.31 15.12 5.23
CA HIS A 4 -0.20 14.33 5.78
C HIS A 4 0.86 14.04 4.69
N SER A 5 1.25 15.09 3.93
CA SER A 5 2.18 14.97 2.81
C SER A 5 3.57 14.46 3.20
N ASP A 6 3.91 14.53 4.48
CA ASP A 6 5.26 14.31 4.99
C ASP A 6 5.42 12.98 5.75
N LEU A 7 4.35 12.20 5.91
CA LEU A 7 4.45 10.88 6.53
C LEU A 7 4.98 9.86 5.53
N ASP A 8 5.90 9.00 6.00
CA ASP A 8 6.29 7.86 5.18
C ASP A 8 5.10 6.91 4.95
N PRO A 9 5.14 6.07 3.90
CA PRO A 9 4.00 5.22 3.53
C PRO A 9 3.53 4.29 4.65
N TYR A 10 4.45 3.82 5.49
CA TYR A 10 4.13 2.93 6.60
C TYR A 10 3.37 3.66 7.72
N ARG A 11 3.84 4.83 8.13
CA ARG A 11 3.15 5.65 9.13
C ARG A 11 1.80 6.14 8.65
N LEU A 12 1.69 6.45 7.37
CA LEU A 12 0.42 6.82 6.74
C LEU A 12 -0.59 5.67 6.79
N PHE A 13 -0.15 4.45 6.49
CA PHE A 13 -1.00 3.27 6.56
C PHE A 13 -1.48 2.98 7.99
N GLN A 14 -0.59 3.06 8.97
CA GLN A 14 -0.95 2.95 10.40
C GLN A 14 -1.93 4.04 10.85
N HIS A 15 -1.77 5.26 10.36
CA HIS A 15 -2.68 6.36 10.64
C HIS A 15 -4.10 6.04 10.16
N PHE A 16 -4.27 5.52 8.94
CA PHE A 16 -5.58 5.11 8.43
C PHE A 16 -6.21 3.99 9.25
N ILE A 17 -5.43 3.00 9.68
CA ILE A 17 -5.92 1.96 10.60
C ILE A 17 -6.44 2.58 11.90
N ALA A 18 -5.68 3.51 12.49
CA ALA A 18 -6.07 4.18 13.73
C ALA A 18 -7.35 5.02 13.56
N GLU A 19 -7.51 5.73 12.44
CA GLU A 19 -8.76 6.46 12.13
C GLU A 19 -9.95 5.51 12.04
N MET A 20 -9.81 4.41 11.31
CA MET A 20 -10.89 3.42 11.17
C MET A 20 -11.24 2.74 12.50
N MET A 21 -10.27 2.54 13.39
CA MET A 21 -10.51 1.96 14.72
C MET A 21 -11.33 2.88 15.64
N GLN A 22 -11.33 4.18 15.39
CA GLN A 22 -12.12 5.15 16.14
C GLN A 22 -13.57 5.25 15.67
N ALA A 23 -13.88 4.65 14.50
CA ALA A 23 -15.23 4.64 13.97
C ALA A 23 -16.10 3.66 14.76
N ASP A 24 -17.04 4.19 15.54
CA ASP A 24 -18.05 3.43 16.26
C ASP A 24 -19.27 3.19 15.33
N LEU A 25 -19.17 2.16 14.50
CA LEU A 25 -20.24 1.82 13.56
C LEU A 25 -21.20 0.79 14.19
N PRO A 26 -22.52 1.07 14.20
CA PRO A 26 -23.49 0.08 14.64
C PRO A 26 -23.53 -1.13 13.70
N PRO A 27 -23.98 -2.33 14.17
CA PRO A 27 -24.00 -3.55 13.35
C PRO A 27 -24.87 -3.44 12.08
N ASP A 28 -25.85 -2.56 12.09
CA ASP A 28 -26.77 -2.26 10.98
C ASP A 28 -26.39 -0.98 10.22
N ALA A 29 -25.14 -0.49 10.38
CA ALA A 29 -24.69 0.71 9.67
C ALA A 29 -24.95 0.62 8.18
N SER A 30 -25.50 1.71 7.65
CA SER A 30 -25.70 1.87 6.21
C SER A 30 -24.38 2.04 5.47
N ILE A 31 -24.41 1.88 4.15
CA ILE A 31 -23.25 2.13 3.31
C ILE A 31 -22.75 3.57 3.40
N ASP A 32 -23.64 4.53 3.60
CA ASP A 32 -23.28 5.95 3.72
C ASP A 32 -22.55 6.22 5.04
N GLN A 33 -22.98 5.60 6.13
CA GLN A 33 -22.29 5.67 7.42
C GLN A 33 -20.90 5.04 7.32
N VAL A 34 -20.77 3.89 6.67
CA VAL A 34 -19.48 3.26 6.42
C VAL A 34 -18.57 4.15 5.56
N ASN A 35 -19.09 4.71 4.48
CA ASN A 35 -18.32 5.61 3.61
C ASN A 35 -17.87 6.88 4.34
N ALA A 36 -18.67 7.40 5.28
CA ALA A 36 -18.31 8.55 6.10
C ALA A 36 -17.20 8.22 7.13
N ALA A 37 -17.11 6.96 7.57
CA ALA A 37 -16.11 6.47 8.51
C ALA A 37 -14.80 6.05 7.84
N LEU A 38 -14.79 5.90 6.50
CA LEU A 38 -13.61 5.52 5.75
C LEU A 38 -12.71 6.73 5.48
N PRO A 39 -11.39 6.64 5.75
CA PRO A 39 -10.44 7.60 5.20
C PRO A 39 -10.59 7.69 3.67
N PRO A 40 -10.70 8.90 3.08
CA PRO A 40 -10.91 9.04 1.63
C PRO A 40 -9.88 8.29 0.78
N SER A 41 -8.64 8.22 1.26
CA SER A 41 -7.54 7.49 0.61
C SER A 41 -7.79 5.99 0.48
N LEU A 42 -8.59 5.39 1.35
CA LEU A 42 -8.89 3.96 1.34
C LEU A 42 -10.16 3.60 0.55
N SER A 43 -10.93 4.59 0.09
CA SER A 43 -12.24 4.35 -0.55
C SER A 43 -12.17 3.41 -1.76
N ILE A 44 -11.16 3.58 -2.61
CA ILE A 44 -10.98 2.73 -3.80
C ILE A 44 -10.63 1.29 -3.38
N LEU A 45 -9.71 1.15 -2.41
CA LEU A 45 -9.28 -0.16 -1.90
C LEU A 45 -10.43 -0.88 -1.20
N TYR A 46 -11.20 -0.17 -0.37
CA TYR A 46 -12.40 -0.69 0.26
C TYR A 46 -13.46 -1.12 -0.75
N SER A 47 -13.70 -0.32 -1.79
CA SER A 47 -14.65 -0.66 -2.84
C SER A 47 -14.24 -1.92 -3.61
N ALA A 48 -12.95 -2.13 -3.83
CA ALA A 48 -12.44 -3.37 -4.43
C ALA A 48 -12.62 -4.56 -3.48
N PHE A 49 -12.28 -4.40 -2.20
CA PHE A 49 -12.45 -5.43 -1.17
C PHE A 49 -13.93 -5.83 -1.03
N ARG A 50 -14.85 -4.86 -0.97
CA ARG A 50 -16.28 -5.12 -0.86
C ARG A 50 -16.83 -5.94 -2.03
N ARG A 51 -16.30 -5.76 -3.24
CA ARG A 51 -16.73 -6.57 -4.39
C ARG A 51 -16.33 -8.05 -4.27
N SER A 52 -15.28 -8.36 -3.50
CA SER A 52 -14.90 -9.75 -3.21
C SER A 52 -15.73 -10.39 -2.09
N GLU A 53 -16.48 -9.57 -1.32
CA GLU A 53 -17.30 -10.00 -0.17
C GLU A 53 -18.80 -9.65 -0.35
N PRO A 54 -19.45 -10.05 -1.45
CA PRO A 54 -20.79 -9.52 -1.83
C PRO A 54 -21.90 -9.95 -0.87
N GLN A 55 -21.69 -10.95 -0.03
CA GLN A 55 -22.68 -11.52 0.88
C GLN A 55 -22.71 -10.81 2.26
N GLN A 56 -21.78 -9.93 2.54
CA GLN A 56 -21.65 -9.29 3.85
C GLN A 56 -22.44 -7.97 3.91
N THR A 57 -22.96 -7.64 5.12
CA THR A 57 -23.50 -6.31 5.39
C THR A 57 -22.39 -5.25 5.32
N PRO A 58 -22.73 -3.96 5.08
CA PRO A 58 -21.72 -2.91 5.04
C PRO A 58 -20.85 -2.84 6.30
N ALA A 59 -21.44 -2.97 7.50
CA ALA A 59 -20.72 -2.97 8.76
C ALA A 59 -19.78 -4.18 8.90
N ALA A 60 -20.24 -5.38 8.52
CA ALA A 60 -19.43 -6.59 8.54
C ALA A 60 -18.26 -6.49 7.56
N THR A 61 -18.49 -5.97 6.35
CA THR A 61 -17.43 -5.73 5.36
C THR A 61 -16.40 -4.72 5.88
N PHE A 62 -16.84 -3.64 6.55
CA PHE A 62 -15.93 -2.66 7.15
C PHE A 62 -15.04 -3.30 8.22
N SER A 63 -15.64 -4.11 9.10
CA SER A 63 -14.90 -4.83 10.14
C SER A 63 -13.89 -5.82 9.55
N SER A 64 -14.28 -6.57 8.52
CA SER A 64 -13.40 -7.51 7.81
C SER A 64 -12.25 -6.77 7.09
N PHE A 65 -12.54 -5.63 6.48
CA PHE A 65 -11.54 -4.80 5.84
C PHE A 65 -10.53 -4.24 6.85
N LEU A 66 -11.00 -3.72 8.00
CA LEU A 66 -10.12 -3.26 9.08
C LEU A 66 -9.27 -4.39 9.64
N ALA A 67 -9.84 -5.59 9.81
CA ALA A 67 -9.08 -6.77 10.25
C ALA A 67 -7.97 -7.10 9.25
N ARG A 68 -8.27 -7.05 7.94
CA ARG A 68 -7.28 -7.27 6.88
C ARG A 68 -6.16 -6.23 6.88
N LEU A 69 -6.48 -4.95 7.09
CA LEU A 69 -5.48 -3.89 7.21
C LEU A 69 -4.53 -4.14 8.38
N LYS A 70 -5.07 -4.52 9.55
CA LYS A 70 -4.28 -4.85 10.75
C LYS A 70 -3.38 -6.07 10.52
N GLU A 71 -3.89 -7.10 9.88
CA GLU A 71 -3.11 -8.27 9.52
C GLU A 71 -1.91 -7.87 8.63
N LEU A 72 -2.15 -7.08 7.58
CA LEU A 72 -1.10 -6.64 6.66
C LEU A 72 -0.05 -5.75 7.34
N ASP A 73 -0.46 -4.92 8.31
CA ASP A 73 0.44 -4.10 9.12
C ASP A 73 1.30 -4.94 10.07
N ALA A 74 0.76 -6.01 10.63
CA ALA A 74 1.46 -6.89 11.56
C ALA A 74 2.40 -7.90 10.88
N LEU A 75 2.14 -8.26 9.61
CA LEU A 75 2.90 -9.28 8.89
C LEU A 75 4.36 -8.85 8.64
N SER A 76 5.28 -9.67 9.12
CA SER A 76 6.68 -9.65 8.70
C SER A 76 6.98 -10.94 7.94
N PRO A 77 7.75 -10.88 6.85
CA PRO A 77 8.08 -12.08 6.09
C PRO A 77 9.01 -12.98 6.90
N ASP A 78 8.82 -14.26 6.79
CA ASP A 78 9.81 -15.24 7.20
C ASP A 78 10.87 -15.47 6.07
N ALA A 79 11.82 -16.37 6.31
CA ALA A 79 12.88 -16.64 5.34
C ALA A 79 12.34 -17.28 4.05
N ASP A 80 11.29 -18.10 4.15
CA ASP A 80 10.66 -18.79 3.03
C ASP A 80 9.82 -17.82 2.20
N ASP A 81 9.08 -16.93 2.85
CA ASP A 81 8.37 -15.83 2.21
C ASP A 81 9.30 -14.99 1.32
N LEU A 82 10.47 -14.61 1.86
CA LEU A 82 11.46 -13.82 1.12
C LEU A 82 12.13 -14.62 0.00
N LEU A 83 12.41 -15.90 0.23
CA LEU A 83 13.04 -16.76 -0.78
C LEU A 83 12.18 -16.83 -2.06
N HIS A 84 10.86 -16.88 -1.90
CA HIS A 84 9.91 -16.99 -3.00
C HIS A 84 9.33 -15.64 -3.46
N ALA A 85 9.59 -14.55 -2.75
CA ALA A 85 9.11 -13.23 -3.12
C ALA A 85 9.77 -12.73 -4.42
N PRO A 86 9.00 -12.13 -5.34
CA PRO A 86 9.57 -11.44 -6.49
C PRO A 86 10.53 -10.34 -6.04
N LYS A 87 11.53 -10.04 -6.87
CA LYS A 87 12.47 -8.95 -6.64
C LYS A 87 12.11 -7.74 -7.48
N LEU A 88 12.31 -6.54 -6.93
CA LEU A 88 12.21 -5.26 -7.61
C LEU A 88 13.59 -4.62 -7.70
N PHE A 89 14.07 -4.43 -8.92
CA PHE A 89 15.29 -3.71 -9.24
C PHE A 89 14.99 -2.27 -9.64
N GLY A 90 15.90 -1.37 -9.36
CA GLY A 90 15.70 0.05 -9.64
C GLY A 90 14.40 0.55 -9.03
N TRP A 91 14.11 0.14 -7.80
CA TRP A 91 12.83 0.43 -7.18
C TRP A 91 12.74 1.85 -6.68
N ALA A 92 11.52 2.36 -6.63
CA ALA A 92 11.17 3.60 -5.95
C ALA A 92 9.76 3.49 -5.37
N LEU A 93 9.34 4.48 -4.60
CA LEU A 93 7.94 4.62 -4.19
C LEU A 93 7.24 5.66 -5.06
N ALA A 94 6.10 5.29 -5.58
CA ALA A 94 5.19 6.16 -6.32
C ALA A 94 4.03 6.56 -5.40
N ARG A 95 3.94 7.85 -5.04
CA ARG A 95 2.85 8.41 -4.25
C ARG A 95 1.74 8.89 -5.17
N HIS A 96 0.57 8.34 -5.01
CA HIS A 96 -0.64 8.73 -5.74
C HIS A 96 -1.30 9.98 -5.10
N PRO A 97 -2.13 10.73 -5.84
CA PRO A 97 -2.85 11.88 -5.30
C PRO A 97 -3.73 11.57 -4.07
N THR A 98 -4.14 10.30 -3.92
CA THR A 98 -4.85 9.79 -2.74
C THR A 98 -3.95 9.62 -1.51
N SER A 99 -2.67 9.96 -1.60
CA SER A 99 -1.62 9.73 -0.59
C SER A 99 -1.21 8.27 -0.36
N LEU A 100 -1.85 7.30 -1.01
CA LEU A 100 -1.38 5.91 -1.01
C LEU A 100 -0.13 5.77 -1.87
N CYS A 101 0.74 4.83 -1.51
CA CYS A 101 1.95 4.54 -2.25
C CYS A 101 1.90 3.15 -2.88
N SER A 102 2.52 3.04 -4.07
CA SER A 102 2.89 1.77 -4.69
C SER A 102 4.42 1.67 -4.75
N ALA A 103 4.96 0.48 -4.64
CA ALA A 103 6.34 0.25 -5.03
C ALA A 103 6.38 0.08 -6.55
N ILE A 104 7.37 0.69 -7.17
CA ILE A 104 7.59 0.62 -8.62
C ILE A 104 9.01 0.13 -8.88
N GLY A 105 9.24 -0.50 -10.02
CA GLY A 105 10.56 -1.01 -10.38
C GLY A 105 10.49 -1.98 -11.55
N TYR A 106 11.54 -2.74 -11.73
CA TYR A 106 11.64 -3.79 -12.74
C TYR A 106 11.69 -5.15 -12.04
N GLY A 107 10.76 -6.03 -12.37
CA GLY A 107 10.53 -7.27 -11.64
C GLY A 107 11.29 -8.47 -12.16
N THR A 108 11.65 -9.37 -11.25
CA THR A 108 12.06 -10.73 -11.59
C THR A 108 11.43 -11.73 -10.61
N GLY A 109 11.19 -12.96 -11.08
CA GLY A 109 10.54 -14.01 -10.28
C GLY A 109 9.05 -13.76 -10.01
N HIS A 110 8.42 -12.79 -10.66
CA HIS A 110 6.98 -12.55 -10.53
C HIS A 110 6.20 -13.57 -11.37
N PRO A 111 5.14 -14.21 -10.81
CA PRO A 111 4.41 -15.26 -11.53
C PRO A 111 3.74 -14.77 -12.81
N ASP A 112 3.31 -13.51 -12.85
CA ASP A 112 2.52 -12.96 -13.96
C ASP A 112 3.34 -12.07 -14.92
N PHE A 113 4.60 -11.76 -14.59
CA PHE A 113 5.43 -10.85 -15.39
C PHE A 113 6.76 -11.50 -15.77
N ARG A 114 7.22 -11.18 -16.99
CA ARG A 114 8.52 -11.62 -17.48
C ARG A 114 9.66 -10.92 -16.72
N PHE A 115 10.83 -11.53 -16.75
CA PHE A 115 12.07 -10.93 -16.23
C PHE A 115 12.27 -9.51 -16.79
N GLY A 116 12.56 -8.55 -15.92
CA GLY A 116 12.82 -7.16 -16.29
C GLY A 116 11.59 -6.36 -16.72
N SER A 117 10.38 -6.92 -16.59
CA SER A 117 9.16 -6.15 -16.86
C SER A 117 8.99 -5.04 -15.83
N PRO A 118 8.55 -3.84 -16.29
CA PRO A 118 8.19 -2.78 -15.35
C PRO A 118 6.97 -3.20 -14.53
N ILE A 119 7.02 -2.94 -13.25
CA ILE A 119 5.97 -3.29 -12.27
C ILE A 119 5.54 -2.04 -11.51
N VAL A 120 4.23 -1.85 -11.39
CA VAL A 120 3.59 -0.97 -10.41
C VAL A 120 2.81 -1.89 -9.48
N THR A 121 3.21 -1.98 -8.23
CA THR A 121 2.56 -2.88 -7.27
C THR A 121 1.20 -2.36 -6.82
N SER A 122 0.43 -3.21 -6.14
CA SER A 122 -0.68 -2.74 -5.31
C SER A 122 -0.16 -1.87 -4.15
N VAL A 123 -1.09 -1.31 -3.38
CA VAL A 123 -0.77 -0.41 -2.26
C VAL A 123 0.26 -1.02 -1.31
N VAL A 124 1.26 -0.22 -0.96
CA VAL A 124 2.26 -0.52 0.06
C VAL A 124 1.59 -0.41 1.43
N CYS A 125 1.62 -1.51 2.18
CA CYS A 125 1.09 -1.62 3.54
C CYS A 125 2.20 -1.51 4.58
N ARG A 126 3.37 -2.05 4.27
CA ARG A 126 4.53 -2.01 5.15
C ARG A 126 5.82 -2.06 4.34
N ILE A 127 6.87 -1.40 4.83
CA ILE A 127 8.23 -1.47 4.29
C ILE A 127 9.21 -1.82 5.40
N ASP A 128 10.21 -2.62 5.08
CA ASP A 128 11.30 -2.95 6.00
C ASP A 128 12.11 -1.70 6.38
N HIS A 129 12.52 -1.61 7.65
CA HIS A 129 13.37 -0.52 8.13
C HIS A 129 14.66 -0.40 7.30
N ASP A 130 15.29 -1.53 6.98
CA ASP A 130 16.51 -1.59 6.18
C ASP A 130 16.23 -1.60 4.66
N ARG A 131 14.96 -1.40 4.27
CA ARG A 131 14.53 -1.33 2.87
C ARG A 131 14.87 -2.60 2.05
N ARG A 132 14.87 -3.76 2.70
CA ARG A 132 15.16 -5.05 2.04
C ARG A 132 13.92 -5.69 1.42
N TRP A 133 12.74 -5.35 1.95
CA TRP A 133 11.46 -5.86 1.47
C TRP A 133 10.33 -4.85 1.67
N VAL A 134 9.26 -5.07 0.91
CA VAL A 134 8.00 -4.33 1.02
C VAL A 134 6.84 -5.32 1.03
N ARG A 135 5.88 -5.11 1.94
CA ARG A 135 4.57 -5.75 1.90
C ARG A 135 3.60 -4.85 1.17
N THR A 136 3.01 -5.36 0.10
CA THR A 136 1.90 -4.73 -0.58
C THR A 136 0.59 -5.42 -0.19
N TRP A 137 -0.54 -4.91 -0.66
CA TRP A 137 -1.83 -5.57 -0.44
C TRP A 137 -1.83 -7.05 -0.85
N ASN A 138 -1.13 -7.39 -1.94
CA ASN A 138 -1.18 -8.73 -2.51
C ASN A 138 -0.05 -9.65 -2.03
N ARG A 139 1.19 -9.15 -1.89
CA ARG A 139 2.36 -9.99 -1.62
C ARG A 139 3.55 -9.21 -1.07
N PHE A 140 4.59 -9.94 -0.67
CA PHE A 140 5.91 -9.39 -0.42
C PHE A 140 6.68 -9.22 -1.73
N TYR A 141 7.58 -8.23 -1.74
CA TYR A 141 8.65 -8.07 -2.73
C TYR A 141 9.97 -7.86 -2.01
N GLN A 142 11.04 -8.46 -2.51
CA GLN A 142 12.40 -8.08 -2.13
C GLN A 142 12.77 -6.81 -2.88
N LEU A 143 13.44 -5.89 -2.18
CA LEU A 143 13.91 -4.63 -2.73
C LEU A 143 15.42 -4.71 -2.93
N GLU A 144 15.85 -4.53 -4.16
CA GLU A 144 17.29 -4.52 -4.52
C GLU A 144 17.80 -3.06 -4.56
N GLU A 145 18.25 -2.56 -5.69
CA GLU A 145 18.77 -1.20 -5.81
C GLU A 145 17.65 -0.16 -5.87
N TYR A 146 17.78 0.91 -5.10
CA TYR A 146 16.86 2.06 -5.16
C TYR A 146 17.25 3.00 -6.30
N GLU A 147 16.27 3.40 -7.11
CA GLU A 147 16.47 4.34 -8.22
C GLU A 147 15.28 5.30 -8.35
N ALA A 148 15.42 6.54 -7.85
CA ALA A 148 14.37 7.55 -7.91
C ALA A 148 13.94 7.88 -9.36
N ALA A 149 14.87 7.80 -10.33
CA ALA A 149 14.61 8.07 -11.74
C ALA A 149 13.61 7.08 -12.38
N THR A 150 13.36 5.92 -11.75
CA THR A 150 12.37 4.95 -12.23
C THR A 150 10.97 5.56 -12.31
N LEU A 151 10.61 6.48 -11.41
CA LEU A 151 9.33 7.17 -11.47
C LEU A 151 9.12 7.87 -12.84
N GLU A 152 10.10 8.66 -13.26
CA GLU A 152 9.98 9.41 -14.52
C GLU A 152 10.08 8.47 -15.75
N LYS A 153 10.86 7.41 -15.67
CA LYS A 153 10.89 6.37 -16.71
C LYS A 153 9.52 5.72 -16.91
N LEU A 154 8.83 5.36 -15.83
CA LEU A 154 7.50 4.74 -15.91
C LEU A 154 6.40 5.73 -16.30
N LYS A 155 6.51 7.01 -15.94
CA LYS A 155 5.62 8.06 -16.47
C LYS A 155 5.79 8.21 -17.98
N ALA A 156 7.03 8.32 -18.45
CA ALA A 156 7.32 8.43 -19.88
C ALA A 156 6.82 7.21 -20.68
N ALA A 157 6.81 6.03 -20.08
CA ALA A 157 6.24 4.81 -20.65
C ALA A 157 4.70 4.73 -20.56
N GLY A 158 4.02 5.75 -19.98
CA GLY A 158 2.56 5.79 -19.82
C GLY A 158 2.01 4.84 -18.76
N MET A 159 2.85 4.29 -17.90
CA MET A 159 2.44 3.37 -16.83
C MET A 159 1.97 4.07 -15.57
N LEU A 160 2.37 5.32 -15.39
CA LEU A 160 1.97 6.17 -14.27
C LEU A 160 1.39 7.48 -14.80
N LYS A 161 0.42 8.03 -14.07
CA LYS A 161 -0.14 9.35 -14.36
C LYS A 161 0.88 10.44 -14.01
N SER A 162 0.75 11.60 -14.65
CA SER A 162 1.64 12.75 -14.45
C SER A 162 1.59 13.34 -13.03
N ASP A 163 0.45 13.20 -12.34
CA ASP A 163 0.19 13.69 -10.99
C ASP A 163 0.74 12.76 -9.87
N VAL A 164 1.27 11.60 -10.23
CA VAL A 164 1.98 10.71 -9.28
C VAL A 164 3.34 11.33 -8.97
N THR A 165 3.70 11.37 -7.69
CA THR A 165 4.97 11.95 -7.21
C THR A 165 5.86 10.90 -6.57
N LEU A 166 7.13 11.24 -6.36
CA LEU A 166 8.04 10.36 -5.62
C LEU A 166 7.61 10.29 -4.15
N GLY A 167 7.43 9.08 -3.64
CA GLY A 167 7.24 8.84 -2.22
C GLY A 167 8.57 8.97 -1.48
N THR A 168 8.58 9.74 -0.41
CA THR A 168 9.75 9.85 0.47
C THR A 168 9.70 8.81 1.55
N LEU A 169 10.84 8.16 1.80
CA LEU A 169 11.07 7.40 3.02
C LEU A 169 11.70 8.38 4.01
N SER A 170 11.07 8.63 5.15
CA SER A 170 11.75 9.35 6.23
C SER A 170 12.94 8.48 6.66
N ASP A 171 14.12 9.07 6.66
CA ASP A 171 15.27 8.44 7.27
C ASP A 171 14.94 8.22 8.74
N ALA A 172 14.99 6.97 9.19
CA ALA A 172 14.73 6.59 10.58
C ALA A 172 15.84 7.05 11.55
N SER A 173 16.62 8.04 11.17
CA SER A 173 17.59 8.78 11.98
C SER A 173 16.97 9.99 12.69
N GLY A 174 15.72 9.85 13.13
CA GLY A 174 15.06 10.76 14.07
C GLY A 174 15.30 10.29 15.49
N SER A 175 16.44 10.68 16.02
CA SER A 175 16.87 10.80 17.42
C SER A 175 15.86 10.40 18.50
N LEU A 176 16.38 9.62 19.41
CA LEU A 176 16.01 9.44 20.82
C LEU A 176 15.53 10.73 21.48
#